data_0ac586a1546b3b633c0fd21cd1411798
#
_entry.id   0ac586a1546b3b633c0fd21cd1411798
#
_cell.length_a   1.000
_cell.length_b   1.000
_cell.length_c   1.000
_cell.angle_alpha   90.00
_cell.angle_beta   90.00
_cell.angle_gamma   90.00
#
_symmetry.space_group_name_H-M   'P 1'
#
loop_
_entity.id
_entity.type
_entity.pdbx_description
1 polymer ?
#
loop_
_entity_poly.entity_id
_entity_poly.type
_entity_poly.pdbx_seq_one_letter_code
_entity_poly.pdbx_strand_id
1 'polypeptide(L)'
;LRLGGREGADEEILPAELVVFAAGIRPRDQLARAAGLPVGERGGVVIDDCCATAAPGVYAIGEVACHEGRVYGLVAPGQVMAEVVAHQISGGDRTFTGADLSTRLKLLGVEVASVGDPHADGHEVVVSDPIAGTWKRAVLDDEHRLVGAVLVGDAAPFGPLVSALRTGAVVTDTLALLSPAPVGGAAGPMADEASVCSCHNVCAGTIRGAVDDGHEEVPAIKACTKAGTGCGSCVPILQELIDEQLTASGRAVVRHLCPHFAMSRAELFDVVRITGIRTFSELVERHGAGLGCEICKPAVASMFASLASGYILDGEQASLQDTNDHFLANLQRDGTYSVIPRIPGGEITPEKLIVIGEVARDFDLYTKITGGQRIDLLGARVDDLPAIWTRLVEAGFESGHAYGKALRTVKSCVGTVWCRYGVQDSVQLAVDLELRYRGLRSPHKLKMAVSGCARECAEAQGKDVGVIATERGWNLYVGGNGGMRPAHAQLLAEDLDTETLVRSIDRYLMWYIRTADRLERTATWQRKLPGGIDQVRRVVMDDALGIGADLEADMARHVESYECEWSATLNNPERLVRFQSIVNEPEGAPLPTRVEIRGQRVPA
;
A
#
# COMPACT_ATOMS: atom_id res chain seq x y z
N LEU A 1 -23.51 16.95 25.65
CA LEU A 1 -22.95 18.20 25.14
C LEU A 1 -24.08 19.25 25.09
N ARG A 2 -23.81 20.45 25.64
CA ARG A 2 -24.74 21.58 25.55
C ARG A 2 -24.27 22.48 24.41
N LEU A 3 -25.12 22.66 23.40
CA LEU A 3 -24.84 23.59 22.30
C LEU A 3 -25.50 24.93 22.65
N GLY A 4 -24.69 25.98 22.89
CA GLY A 4 -25.17 27.34 23.07
C GLY A 4 -25.64 27.92 21.75
N GLY A 5 -26.90 28.29 21.64
CA GLY A 5 -27.43 29.03 20.50
C GLY A 5 -26.86 30.46 20.42
N ARG A 6 -26.83 31.05 19.21
CA ARG A 6 -26.76 32.52 19.08
C ARG A 6 -27.91 33.15 19.86
N GLU A 7 -27.72 34.36 20.37
CA GLU A 7 -28.73 35.07 21.16
C GLU A 7 -30.15 34.86 20.59
N GLY A 8 -31.02 34.14 21.35
CA GLY A 8 -32.42 33.88 20.99
C GLY A 8 -32.75 32.47 20.44
N ALA A 9 -31.82 31.53 20.38
CA ALA A 9 -32.10 30.13 20.02
C ALA A 9 -32.10 29.25 21.28
N ASP A 10 -33.01 28.26 21.34
CA ASP A 10 -33.10 27.29 22.42
C ASP A 10 -31.80 26.48 22.56
N GLU A 11 -31.36 26.25 23.81
CA GLU A 11 -30.23 25.39 24.11
C GLU A 11 -30.55 23.94 23.68
N GLU A 12 -29.77 23.39 22.76
CA GLU A 12 -29.87 21.98 22.35
C GLU A 12 -28.91 21.12 23.18
N ILE A 13 -29.45 20.05 23.77
CA ILE A 13 -28.65 19.06 24.51
C ILE A 13 -28.49 17.80 23.66
N LEU A 14 -27.27 17.57 23.16
CA LEU A 14 -26.91 16.33 22.44
C LEU A 14 -26.29 15.34 23.45
N PRO A 15 -26.86 14.13 23.59
CA PRO A 15 -26.17 13.04 24.28
C PRO A 15 -24.94 12.63 23.50
N ALA A 16 -23.77 12.63 24.13
CA ALA A 16 -22.52 12.25 23.50
C ALA A 16 -21.60 11.60 24.53
N GLU A 17 -21.04 10.42 24.17
CA GLU A 17 -20.05 9.73 24.99
C GLU A 17 -18.61 10.21 24.69
N LEU A 18 -18.39 10.74 23.50
CA LEU A 18 -17.13 11.33 23.06
C LEU A 18 -17.39 12.61 22.30
N VAL A 19 -16.63 13.66 22.61
CA VAL A 19 -16.64 14.93 21.88
C VAL A 19 -15.28 15.18 21.28
N VAL A 20 -15.23 15.37 19.95
CA VAL A 20 -14.01 15.66 19.21
C VAL A 20 -14.07 17.09 18.69
N PHE A 21 -13.10 17.92 19.08
CA PHE A 21 -12.94 19.28 18.56
C PHE A 21 -12.02 19.24 17.33
N ALA A 22 -12.57 19.54 16.16
CA ALA A 22 -11.85 19.64 14.88
C ALA A 22 -12.12 20.99 14.23
N ALA A 23 -11.95 22.08 14.99
CA ALA A 23 -12.37 23.44 14.65
C ALA A 23 -11.21 24.31 14.14
N GLY A 24 -10.29 23.74 13.37
CA GLY A 24 -9.12 24.43 12.83
C GLY A 24 -7.95 24.49 13.82
N ILE A 25 -6.96 25.32 13.49
CA ILE A 25 -5.73 25.49 14.27
C ILE A 25 -5.64 26.89 14.89
N ARG A 26 -4.85 27.00 15.95
CA ARG A 26 -4.37 28.28 16.49
C ARG A 26 -2.86 28.27 16.55
N PRO A 27 -2.19 29.30 16.03
CA PRO A 27 -0.74 29.41 16.11
C PRO A 27 -0.26 29.36 17.57
N ARG A 28 0.82 28.64 17.83
CA ARG A 28 1.46 28.59 19.15
C ARG A 28 2.42 29.75 19.32
N ASP A 29 1.90 30.96 19.41
CA ASP A 29 2.65 32.22 19.40
C ASP A 29 2.97 32.78 20.82
N GLN A 30 2.72 31.99 21.90
CA GLN A 30 2.92 32.43 23.29
C GLN A 30 4.37 32.88 23.55
N LEU A 31 5.35 32.16 22.98
CA LEU A 31 6.76 32.51 23.15
C LEU A 31 7.11 33.85 22.47
N ALA A 32 6.55 34.08 21.29
CA ALA A 32 6.73 35.33 20.57
C ALA A 32 6.07 36.51 21.31
N ARG A 33 4.85 36.33 21.84
CA ARG A 33 4.20 37.33 22.70
C ARG A 33 5.00 37.64 23.94
N ALA A 34 5.54 36.62 24.61
CA ALA A 34 6.40 36.80 25.79
C ALA A 34 7.70 37.54 25.45
N ALA A 35 8.21 37.39 24.24
CA ALA A 35 9.38 38.09 23.72
C ALA A 35 9.06 39.49 23.15
N GLY A 36 7.82 39.93 23.19
CA GLY A 36 7.37 41.24 22.68
C GLY A 36 7.30 41.36 21.15
N LEU A 37 7.30 40.24 20.44
CA LEU A 37 7.16 40.24 18.98
C LEU A 37 5.70 40.53 18.55
N PRO A 38 5.48 41.30 17.49
CA PRO A 38 4.14 41.52 16.92
C PRO A 38 3.49 40.21 16.50
N VAL A 39 2.19 40.08 16.79
CA VAL A 39 1.37 38.94 16.37
C VAL A 39 0.11 39.44 15.65
N GLY A 40 -0.33 38.66 14.67
CA GLY A 40 -1.56 38.98 13.90
C GLY A 40 -2.83 38.89 14.74
N GLU A 41 -3.94 39.48 14.24
CA GLU A 41 -5.23 39.48 14.93
C GLU A 41 -5.77 38.07 15.25
N ARG A 42 -5.55 37.12 14.35
CA ARG A 42 -5.91 35.70 14.52
C ARG A 42 -4.79 34.86 15.16
N GLY A 43 -3.76 35.52 15.69
CA GLY A 43 -2.52 34.91 16.16
C GLY A 43 -1.47 34.79 15.04
N GLY A 44 -0.32 34.21 15.42
CA GLY A 44 0.83 34.05 14.52
C GLY A 44 1.78 35.23 14.53
N VAL A 45 3.08 34.95 14.46
CA VAL A 45 4.15 35.94 14.49
C VAL A 45 4.18 36.69 13.16
N VAL A 46 4.07 38.01 13.20
CA VAL A 46 4.11 38.83 11.98
C VAL A 46 5.50 38.76 11.35
N ILE A 47 5.52 38.44 10.05
CA ILE A 47 6.74 38.37 9.25
C ILE A 47 6.61 39.21 7.98
N ASP A 48 7.76 39.62 7.46
CA ASP A 48 7.89 40.21 6.13
C ASP A 48 8.08 39.14 5.03
N ASP A 49 8.29 39.58 3.79
CA ASP A 49 8.54 38.72 2.64
C ASP A 49 9.84 37.91 2.74
N CYS A 50 10.76 38.27 3.63
CA CYS A 50 11.95 37.50 3.94
C CYS A 50 11.74 36.51 5.09
N CYS A 51 10.50 36.37 5.55
CA CYS A 51 10.12 35.63 6.76
C CYS A 51 10.81 36.14 8.05
N ALA A 52 11.32 37.38 8.04
CA ALA A 52 11.94 38.02 9.18
C ALA A 52 10.86 38.66 10.08
N THR A 53 11.10 38.61 11.40
CA THR A 53 10.24 39.29 12.39
C THR A 53 10.73 40.73 12.62
N ALA A 54 10.02 41.49 13.44
CA ALA A 54 10.44 42.82 13.85
C ALA A 54 11.75 42.84 14.65
N ALA A 55 12.20 41.71 15.16
CA ALA A 55 13.49 41.61 15.89
C ALA A 55 14.58 41.18 14.91
N PRO A 56 15.72 41.93 14.85
CA PRO A 56 16.82 41.60 13.95
C PRO A 56 17.38 40.19 14.18
N GLY A 57 17.54 39.40 13.10
CA GLY A 57 18.07 38.04 13.14
C GLY A 57 17.11 36.97 13.67
N VAL A 58 15.83 37.32 13.86
CA VAL A 58 14.77 36.40 14.29
C VAL A 58 13.82 36.18 13.13
N TYR A 59 13.62 34.94 12.75
CA TYR A 59 12.71 34.52 11.69
C TYR A 59 11.57 33.67 12.27
N ALA A 60 10.40 33.69 11.63
CA ALA A 60 9.33 32.77 11.94
C ALA A 60 8.83 32.09 10.65
N ILE A 61 8.64 30.77 10.71
CA ILE A 61 8.23 29.94 9.56
C ILE A 61 7.17 28.93 9.96
N GLY A 62 6.41 28.44 8.99
CA GLY A 62 5.37 27.42 9.20
C GLY A 62 4.10 27.97 9.80
N GLU A 63 3.37 27.12 10.53
CA GLU A 63 2.03 27.44 11.04
C GLU A 63 2.00 28.53 12.11
N VAL A 64 3.15 28.91 12.68
CA VAL A 64 3.26 30.00 13.64
C VAL A 64 3.44 31.35 12.98
N ALA A 65 3.80 31.41 11.69
CA ALA A 65 4.04 32.63 10.96
C ALA A 65 2.74 33.27 10.47
N CYS A 66 2.68 34.60 10.52
CA CYS A 66 1.60 35.42 9.97
C CYS A 66 2.18 36.37 8.92
N HIS A 67 1.98 36.07 7.64
CA HIS A 67 2.41 36.88 6.51
C HIS A 67 1.22 37.62 5.93
N GLU A 68 1.30 38.94 5.81
CA GLU A 68 0.21 39.81 5.31
C GLU A 68 -1.16 39.55 6.00
N GLY A 69 -1.15 39.30 7.33
CA GLY A 69 -2.36 39.02 8.10
C GLY A 69 -2.91 37.61 7.95
N ARG A 70 -2.27 36.75 7.16
CA ARG A 70 -2.70 35.37 6.88
C ARG A 70 -1.82 34.35 7.58
N VAL A 71 -2.46 33.37 8.26
CA VAL A 71 -1.82 32.20 8.85
C VAL A 71 -2.12 30.99 7.96
N TYR A 72 -1.07 30.26 7.59
CA TYR A 72 -1.17 29.11 6.70
C TYR A 72 -1.27 27.82 7.53
N GLY A 73 -2.42 27.18 7.55
CA GLY A 73 -2.66 25.94 8.30
C GLY A 73 -2.18 24.67 7.60
N LEU A 74 -1.13 24.74 6.79
CA LEU A 74 -0.61 23.64 5.98
C LEU A 74 0.92 23.57 6.07
N VAL A 75 1.48 22.38 5.84
CA VAL A 75 2.94 22.15 5.91
C VAL A 75 3.68 22.75 4.71
N ALA A 76 3.11 22.68 3.51
CA ALA A 76 3.78 23.12 2.28
C ALA A 76 4.20 24.60 2.29
N PRO A 77 3.37 25.57 2.74
CA PRO A 77 3.81 26.95 2.89
C PRO A 77 5.01 27.09 3.83
N GLY A 78 5.04 26.32 4.92
CA GLY A 78 6.18 26.32 5.86
C GLY A 78 7.49 25.84 5.24
N GLN A 79 7.44 24.92 4.30
CA GLN A 79 8.62 24.48 3.55
C GLN A 79 9.14 25.58 2.63
N VAL A 80 8.27 26.31 1.94
CA VAL A 80 8.66 27.46 1.11
C VAL A 80 9.28 28.56 1.97
N MET A 81 8.68 28.86 3.14
CA MET A 81 9.25 29.80 4.09
C MET A 81 10.64 29.38 4.57
N ALA A 82 10.84 28.07 4.86
CA ALA A 82 12.15 27.55 5.28
C ALA A 82 13.20 27.71 4.17
N GLU A 83 12.84 27.49 2.91
CA GLU A 83 13.74 27.74 1.77
C GLU A 83 14.10 29.22 1.65
N VAL A 84 13.13 30.14 1.83
CA VAL A 84 13.36 31.56 1.84
C VAL A 84 14.35 31.94 2.93
N VAL A 85 14.11 31.52 4.18
CA VAL A 85 15.01 31.83 5.31
C VAL A 85 16.42 31.26 5.10
N ALA A 86 16.53 30.01 4.61
CA ALA A 86 17.82 29.43 4.29
C ALA A 86 18.58 30.26 3.24
N HIS A 87 17.88 30.74 2.22
CA HIS A 87 18.44 31.59 1.17
C HIS A 87 18.88 32.95 1.73
N GLN A 88 18.04 33.58 2.57
CA GLN A 88 18.36 34.86 3.22
C GLN A 88 19.62 34.73 4.14
N ILE A 89 19.70 33.69 4.96
CA ILE A 89 20.87 33.44 5.82
C ILE A 89 22.15 33.21 5.00
N SER A 90 22.01 32.63 3.80
CA SER A 90 23.12 32.38 2.87
C SER A 90 23.48 33.61 2.00
N GLY A 91 22.85 34.77 2.23
CA GLY A 91 23.11 36.01 1.49
C GLY A 91 22.39 36.10 0.14
N GLY A 92 21.35 35.31 -0.10
CA GLY A 92 20.48 35.40 -1.28
C GLY A 92 19.31 36.37 -1.07
N ASP A 93 18.47 36.50 -2.10
CA ASP A 93 17.40 37.50 -2.22
C ASP A 93 15.97 36.92 -2.39
N ARG A 94 15.81 35.60 -2.18
CA ARG A 94 14.52 34.93 -2.34
C ARG A 94 13.50 35.44 -1.32
N THR A 95 12.26 35.68 -1.79
CA THR A 95 11.15 36.17 -0.97
C THR A 95 9.99 35.18 -0.96
N PHE A 96 9.15 35.27 0.07
CA PHE A 96 7.90 34.57 0.24
C PHE A 96 6.75 35.49 -0.17
N THR A 97 6.09 35.18 -1.27
CA THR A 97 4.96 35.96 -1.82
C THR A 97 3.61 35.30 -1.59
N GLY A 98 3.52 34.46 -0.56
CA GLY A 98 2.35 33.65 -0.30
C GLY A 98 2.51 32.21 -0.79
N ALA A 99 1.49 31.38 -0.55
CA ALA A 99 1.45 30.00 -0.97
C ALA A 99 0.02 29.58 -1.34
N ASP A 100 -0.06 28.61 -2.25
CA ASP A 100 -1.30 27.97 -2.63
C ASP A 100 -1.82 27.09 -1.46
N LEU A 101 -3.06 27.36 -1.04
CA LEU A 101 -3.76 26.64 0.03
C LEU A 101 -4.65 25.52 -0.48
N SER A 102 -4.54 25.18 -1.76
CA SER A 102 -5.32 24.09 -2.34
C SER A 102 -5.08 22.78 -1.59
N THR A 103 -6.16 22.13 -1.20
CA THR A 103 -6.10 20.89 -0.40
C THR A 103 -7.18 19.91 -0.83
N ARG A 104 -6.88 18.61 -0.71
CA ARG A 104 -7.82 17.53 -0.96
C ARG A 104 -7.86 16.61 0.25
N LEU A 105 -9.05 16.43 0.80
CA LEU A 105 -9.30 15.58 1.97
C LEU A 105 -10.26 14.46 1.60
N LYS A 106 -10.05 13.30 2.19
CA LYS A 106 -11.00 12.19 2.17
C LYS A 106 -11.49 11.96 3.59
N LEU A 107 -12.72 12.38 3.88
CA LEU A 107 -13.29 12.33 5.21
C LEU A 107 -14.47 11.37 5.23
N LEU A 108 -14.40 10.31 6.06
CA LEU A 108 -15.48 9.34 6.26
C LEU A 108 -16.14 8.83 4.96
N GLY A 109 -15.34 8.64 3.92
CA GLY A 109 -15.83 8.16 2.63
C GLY A 109 -16.30 9.26 1.65
N VAL A 110 -16.38 10.52 2.11
CA VAL A 110 -16.70 11.66 1.25
C VAL A 110 -15.42 12.34 0.78
N GLU A 111 -15.28 12.58 -0.51
CA GLU A 111 -14.20 13.39 -1.05
C GLU A 111 -14.51 14.88 -0.89
N VAL A 112 -13.57 15.63 -0.34
CA VAL A 112 -13.67 17.08 -0.20
C VAL A 112 -12.39 17.71 -0.70
N ALA A 113 -12.51 18.76 -1.52
CA ALA A 113 -11.34 19.53 -1.96
C ALA A 113 -11.65 21.02 -1.97
N SER A 114 -10.61 21.82 -1.73
CA SER A 114 -10.63 23.27 -1.81
C SER A 114 -9.46 23.72 -2.70
N VAL A 115 -9.69 24.67 -3.57
CA VAL A 115 -8.71 25.23 -4.50
C VAL A 115 -8.70 26.75 -4.36
N GLY A 116 -7.54 27.36 -4.22
CA GLY A 116 -7.38 28.82 -4.11
C GLY A 116 -8.13 29.43 -2.93
N ASP A 117 -8.77 30.57 -3.14
CA ASP A 117 -9.63 31.25 -2.15
C ASP A 117 -11.12 31.07 -2.51
N PRO A 118 -11.79 30.07 -1.94
CA PRO A 118 -13.19 29.80 -2.23
C PRO A 118 -14.16 30.83 -1.64
N HIS A 119 -13.66 31.76 -0.82
CA HIS A 119 -14.44 32.83 -0.20
C HIS A 119 -14.22 34.19 -0.86
N ALA A 120 -13.40 34.26 -1.91
CA ALA A 120 -13.21 35.47 -2.66
C ALA A 120 -14.52 35.99 -3.28
N ASP A 121 -14.63 37.29 -3.45
CA ASP A 121 -15.71 37.89 -4.22
C ASP A 121 -15.51 37.63 -5.71
N GLY A 122 -16.58 37.34 -6.43
CA GLY A 122 -16.51 37.06 -7.86
C GLY A 122 -17.77 36.39 -8.42
N HIS A 123 -17.69 35.94 -9.66
CA HIS A 123 -18.77 35.19 -10.31
C HIS A 123 -18.80 33.74 -9.85
N GLU A 124 -19.93 33.36 -9.27
CA GLU A 124 -20.10 32.00 -8.73
C GLU A 124 -20.75 31.07 -9.74
N VAL A 125 -20.20 29.88 -9.89
CA VAL A 125 -20.81 28.77 -10.62
C VAL A 125 -20.95 27.59 -9.66
N VAL A 126 -22.19 27.11 -9.48
CA VAL A 126 -22.52 25.99 -8.58
C VAL A 126 -23.11 24.85 -9.40
N VAL A 127 -22.58 23.66 -9.21
CA VAL A 127 -23.11 22.40 -9.75
C VAL A 127 -23.46 21.49 -8.59
N SER A 128 -24.71 21.06 -8.51
CA SER A 128 -25.19 20.19 -7.44
C SER A 128 -25.98 19.03 -7.99
N ASP A 129 -25.62 17.82 -7.59
CA ASP A 129 -26.37 16.59 -7.86
C ASP A 129 -26.69 15.91 -6.52
N PRO A 130 -27.92 16.13 -5.99
CA PRO A 130 -28.34 15.51 -4.74
C PRO A 130 -28.48 13.98 -4.80
N ILE A 131 -28.65 13.40 -6.00
CA ILE A 131 -28.77 11.96 -6.21
C ILE A 131 -27.38 11.30 -6.10
N ALA A 132 -26.39 11.89 -6.76
CA ALA A 132 -25.01 11.45 -6.67
C ALA A 132 -24.32 11.91 -5.36
N GLY A 133 -24.94 12.79 -4.57
CA GLY A 133 -24.37 13.37 -3.35
C GLY A 133 -23.18 14.28 -3.63
N THR A 134 -23.17 14.99 -4.77
CA THR A 134 -22.09 15.89 -5.15
C THR A 134 -22.50 17.35 -5.14
N TRP A 135 -21.59 18.19 -4.67
CA TRP A 135 -21.74 19.64 -4.72
C TRP A 135 -20.38 20.28 -5.07
N LYS A 136 -20.39 21.17 -6.04
CA LYS A 136 -19.19 21.84 -6.56
C LYS A 136 -19.46 23.31 -6.76
N ARG A 137 -18.52 24.14 -6.33
CA ARG A 137 -18.55 25.59 -6.51
C ARG A 137 -17.23 26.06 -7.08
N ALA A 138 -17.26 26.93 -8.07
CA ALA A 138 -16.12 27.69 -8.55
C ALA A 138 -16.42 29.18 -8.45
N VAL A 139 -15.41 29.98 -8.12
CA VAL A 139 -15.44 31.44 -8.09
C VAL A 139 -14.46 31.96 -9.13
N LEU A 140 -14.94 32.85 -10.02
CA LEU A 140 -14.16 33.44 -11.09
C LEU A 140 -14.08 34.96 -10.87
N ASP A 141 -12.97 35.59 -11.25
CA ASP A 141 -12.83 37.04 -11.31
C ASP A 141 -13.59 37.66 -12.50
N ASP A 142 -13.53 38.98 -12.63
CA ASP A 142 -14.18 39.72 -13.72
C ASP A 142 -13.59 39.37 -15.10
N GLU A 143 -12.37 38.88 -15.18
CA GLU A 143 -11.72 38.35 -16.37
C GLU A 143 -11.97 36.86 -16.61
N HIS A 144 -12.88 36.28 -15.88
CA HIS A 144 -13.24 34.84 -15.92
C HIS A 144 -12.08 33.89 -15.60
N ARG A 145 -11.14 34.29 -14.75
CA ARG A 145 -10.09 33.42 -14.25
C ARG A 145 -10.52 32.79 -12.93
N LEU A 146 -10.12 31.55 -12.69
CA LEU A 146 -10.43 30.87 -11.45
C LEU A 146 -9.72 31.52 -10.27
N VAL A 147 -10.47 31.95 -9.26
CA VAL A 147 -9.95 32.44 -7.97
C VAL A 147 -10.03 31.39 -6.88
N GLY A 148 -11.10 30.62 -6.89
CA GLY A 148 -11.28 29.56 -5.89
C GLY A 148 -12.33 28.54 -6.28
N ALA A 149 -12.29 27.37 -5.66
CA ALA A 149 -13.31 26.34 -5.82
C ALA A 149 -13.43 25.45 -4.58
N VAL A 150 -14.62 24.85 -4.40
CA VAL A 150 -14.89 23.79 -3.42
C VAL A 150 -15.56 22.63 -4.12
N LEU A 151 -15.10 21.42 -3.81
CA LEU A 151 -15.64 20.17 -4.32
C LEU A 151 -16.06 19.29 -3.12
N VAL A 152 -17.26 18.73 -3.15
CA VAL A 152 -17.79 17.81 -2.16
C VAL A 152 -18.42 16.62 -2.88
N GLY A 153 -18.10 15.41 -2.45
CA GLY A 153 -18.61 14.15 -3.00
C GLY A 153 -17.81 13.62 -4.19
N ASP A 154 -17.33 14.50 -5.05
CA ASP A 154 -16.48 14.16 -6.20
C ASP A 154 -15.39 15.21 -6.36
N ALA A 155 -14.13 14.82 -6.13
CA ALA A 155 -12.96 15.67 -6.27
C ALA A 155 -12.13 15.36 -7.55
N ALA A 156 -12.70 14.69 -8.55
CA ALA A 156 -12.03 14.44 -9.83
C ALA A 156 -11.57 15.73 -10.53
N PRO A 157 -12.31 16.87 -10.50
CA PRO A 157 -11.89 18.13 -11.10
C PRO A 157 -10.75 18.86 -10.37
N PHE A 158 -10.25 18.37 -9.24
CA PHE A 158 -9.23 19.06 -8.45
C PHE A 158 -7.97 19.43 -9.23
N GLY A 159 -7.40 18.49 -9.99
CA GLY A 159 -6.19 18.74 -10.78
C GLY A 159 -6.37 19.83 -11.85
N PRO A 160 -7.37 19.75 -12.72
CA PRO A 160 -7.73 20.80 -13.67
C PRO A 160 -7.97 22.17 -13.02
N LEU A 161 -8.67 22.23 -11.88
CA LEU A 161 -8.92 23.47 -11.14
C LEU A 161 -7.63 24.09 -10.60
N VAL A 162 -6.74 23.31 -9.99
CA VAL A 162 -5.43 23.79 -9.52
C VAL A 162 -4.59 24.29 -10.69
N SER A 163 -4.63 23.60 -11.83
CA SER A 163 -3.94 24.07 -13.05
C SER A 163 -4.50 25.41 -13.55
N ALA A 164 -5.83 25.53 -13.65
CA ALA A 164 -6.47 26.77 -14.06
C ALA A 164 -6.14 27.94 -13.12
N LEU A 165 -6.14 27.71 -11.79
CA LEU A 165 -5.75 28.71 -10.80
C LEU A 165 -4.31 29.19 -11.01
N ARG A 166 -3.37 28.26 -11.18
CA ARG A 166 -1.94 28.57 -11.28
C ARG A 166 -1.56 29.25 -12.59
N THR A 167 -2.20 28.84 -13.68
CA THR A 167 -1.94 29.44 -15.00
C THR A 167 -2.63 30.78 -15.20
N GLY A 168 -3.63 31.09 -14.38
CA GLY A 168 -4.50 32.25 -14.59
C GLY A 168 -5.25 32.19 -15.92
N ALA A 169 -5.48 31.00 -16.45
CA ALA A 169 -6.16 30.79 -17.72
C ALA A 169 -7.61 31.29 -17.65
N VAL A 170 -8.09 31.96 -18.72
CA VAL A 170 -9.48 32.35 -18.85
C VAL A 170 -10.35 31.11 -19.05
N VAL A 171 -11.31 30.90 -18.15
CA VAL A 171 -12.24 29.77 -18.18
C VAL A 171 -13.40 30.09 -19.11
N THR A 172 -13.45 29.45 -20.27
CA THR A 172 -14.51 29.63 -21.25
C THR A 172 -15.70 28.69 -21.06
N ASP A 173 -15.49 27.54 -20.39
CA ASP A 173 -16.52 26.57 -20.06
C ASP A 173 -16.34 26.09 -18.60
N THR A 174 -17.07 26.71 -17.69
CA THR A 174 -17.05 26.41 -16.27
C THR A 174 -17.70 25.08 -15.94
N LEU A 175 -18.67 24.60 -16.72
CA LEU A 175 -19.31 23.32 -16.52
C LEU A 175 -18.35 22.19 -16.87
N ALA A 176 -17.60 22.31 -17.97
CA ALA A 176 -16.57 21.34 -18.32
C ALA A 176 -15.45 21.29 -17.26
N LEU A 177 -15.09 22.44 -16.68
CA LEU A 177 -14.08 22.52 -15.61
C LEU A 177 -14.53 21.82 -14.31
N LEU A 178 -15.85 21.84 -13.99
CA LEU A 178 -16.44 21.21 -12.79
C LEU A 178 -16.97 19.79 -13.05
N SER A 179 -17.07 19.36 -14.31
CA SER A 179 -17.55 18.02 -14.65
C SER A 179 -16.46 16.97 -14.44
N PRO A 180 -16.79 15.75 -13.99
CA PRO A 180 -15.85 14.65 -14.03
C PRO A 180 -15.47 14.37 -15.49
N ALA A 181 -14.20 14.08 -15.73
CA ALA A 181 -13.79 13.60 -17.05
C ALA A 181 -14.63 12.36 -17.40
N PRO A 182 -15.09 12.20 -18.67
CA PRO A 182 -15.95 11.08 -19.05
C PRO A 182 -15.29 9.75 -18.66
N VAL A 183 -15.99 8.93 -17.87
CA VAL A 183 -15.58 7.56 -17.56
C VAL A 183 -15.59 6.79 -18.87
N GLY A 184 -14.40 6.53 -19.45
CA GLY A 184 -14.26 5.77 -20.70
C GLY A 184 -13.69 6.53 -21.89
N GLY A 185 -13.44 7.83 -21.78
CA GLY A 185 -12.56 8.54 -22.71
C GLY A 185 -11.13 8.34 -22.27
N ALA A 186 -10.23 7.92 -23.16
CA ALA A 186 -8.80 8.01 -22.90
C ALA A 186 -8.52 9.45 -22.43
N ALA A 187 -8.10 9.61 -21.17
CA ALA A 187 -7.61 10.90 -20.70
C ALA A 187 -6.47 11.25 -21.65
N GLY A 188 -6.59 12.37 -22.37
CA GLY A 188 -5.50 12.87 -23.18
C GLY A 188 -4.25 13.01 -22.31
N PRO A 189 -3.06 13.08 -22.90
CA PRO A 189 -1.83 13.22 -22.15
C PRO A 189 -1.95 14.38 -21.17
N MET A 190 -1.48 14.19 -19.95
CA MET A 190 -1.51 15.22 -18.91
C MET A 190 -0.86 16.51 -19.46
N ALA A 191 -1.52 17.68 -19.30
CA ALA A 191 -0.97 18.95 -19.77
C ALA A 191 0.40 19.24 -19.13
N ASP A 192 1.30 19.86 -19.85
CA ASP A 192 2.67 20.12 -19.38
C ASP A 192 2.72 20.98 -18.12
N GLU A 193 1.76 21.88 -17.95
CA GLU A 193 1.62 22.76 -16.78
C GLU A 193 1.02 22.03 -15.57
N ALA A 194 0.49 20.82 -15.75
CA ALA A 194 -0.13 20.08 -14.67
C ALA A 194 0.88 19.75 -13.57
N SER A 195 0.57 20.12 -12.33
CA SER A 195 1.43 19.85 -11.19
C SER A 195 1.43 18.35 -10.83
N VAL A 196 2.60 17.75 -10.88
CA VAL A 196 2.83 16.34 -10.53
C VAL A 196 3.36 16.21 -9.10
N CYS A 197 4.34 17.02 -8.73
CA CYS A 197 4.91 17.00 -7.39
C CYS A 197 4.64 18.32 -6.67
N SER A 198 3.67 18.33 -5.76
CA SER A 198 3.34 19.51 -4.95
C SER A 198 4.43 19.89 -3.96
N CYS A 199 5.20 18.91 -3.44
CA CYS A 199 6.28 19.17 -2.47
C CYS A 199 7.42 20.01 -3.07
N HIS A 200 7.69 19.87 -4.36
CA HIS A 200 8.79 20.54 -5.06
C HIS A 200 8.32 21.35 -6.26
N ASN A 201 7.01 21.57 -6.37
CA ASN A 201 6.38 22.35 -7.45
C ASN A 201 6.84 21.96 -8.86
N VAL A 202 6.89 20.63 -9.15
CA VAL A 202 7.33 20.09 -10.43
C VAL A 202 6.10 19.74 -11.28
N CYS A 203 6.03 20.26 -12.51
CA CYS A 203 4.96 20.00 -13.46
C CYS A 203 5.31 18.84 -14.42
N ALA A 204 4.30 18.36 -15.18
CA ALA A 204 4.45 17.24 -16.12
C ALA A 204 5.44 17.56 -17.23
N GLY A 205 5.44 18.79 -17.76
CA GLY A 205 6.38 19.22 -18.79
C GLY A 205 7.83 19.19 -18.34
N THR A 206 8.13 19.54 -17.07
CA THR A 206 9.48 19.42 -16.50
C THR A 206 9.94 17.95 -16.48
N ILE A 207 9.03 17.03 -16.17
CA ILE A 207 9.35 15.59 -16.14
C ILE A 207 9.56 15.08 -17.55
N ARG A 208 8.69 15.43 -18.53
CA ARG A 208 8.86 15.03 -19.94
C ARG A 208 10.15 15.57 -20.52
N GLY A 209 10.48 16.84 -20.26
CA GLY A 209 11.75 17.43 -20.68
C GLY A 209 12.94 16.67 -20.11
N ALA A 210 12.91 16.30 -18.83
CA ALA A 210 13.96 15.49 -18.24
C ALA A 210 14.06 14.09 -18.89
N VAL A 211 12.94 13.47 -19.28
CA VAL A 211 12.94 12.19 -20.02
C VAL A 211 13.57 12.38 -21.41
N ASP A 212 13.30 13.48 -22.09
CA ASP A 212 13.88 13.80 -23.39
C ASP A 212 15.39 14.06 -23.30
N ASP A 213 15.85 14.61 -22.16
CA ASP A 213 17.26 14.80 -21.82
C ASP A 213 17.96 13.48 -21.41
N GLY A 214 17.26 12.33 -21.45
CA GLY A 214 17.82 11.02 -21.20
C GLY A 214 17.65 10.50 -19.77
N HIS A 215 16.84 11.13 -18.93
CA HIS A 215 16.50 10.65 -17.59
C HIS A 215 15.30 9.70 -17.63
N GLU A 216 15.51 8.44 -18.02
CA GLU A 216 14.45 7.48 -18.35
C GLU A 216 13.93 6.67 -17.16
N GLU A 217 14.43 6.91 -15.96
CA GLU A 217 14.06 6.18 -14.75
C GLU A 217 13.67 7.10 -13.61
N VAL A 218 12.74 6.66 -12.74
CA VAL A 218 12.30 7.41 -11.56
C VAL A 218 13.46 7.90 -10.67
N PRO A 219 14.52 7.12 -10.38
CA PRO A 219 15.66 7.62 -9.63
C PRO A 219 16.38 8.80 -10.30
N ALA A 220 16.53 8.77 -11.62
CA ALA A 220 17.15 9.85 -12.38
C ALA A 220 16.28 11.11 -12.38
N ILE A 221 14.96 10.96 -12.58
CA ILE A 221 13.98 12.05 -12.46
C ILE A 221 13.98 12.67 -11.05
N LYS A 222 14.05 11.84 -10.01
CA LYS A 222 14.18 12.32 -8.62
C LYS A 222 15.46 13.14 -8.40
N ALA A 223 16.56 12.71 -8.99
CA ALA A 223 17.85 13.39 -8.85
C ALA A 223 17.86 14.76 -9.54
N CYS A 224 17.33 14.87 -10.77
CA CYS A 224 17.36 16.12 -11.54
C CYS A 224 16.22 17.08 -11.19
N THR A 225 15.00 16.59 -10.90
CA THR A 225 13.81 17.45 -10.66
C THR A 225 13.43 17.57 -9.19
N LYS A 226 13.95 16.73 -8.31
CA LYS A 226 13.53 16.53 -6.91
C LYS A 226 12.09 15.99 -6.75
N ALA A 227 11.34 15.78 -7.84
CA ALA A 227 10.01 15.20 -7.78
C ALA A 227 10.06 13.80 -7.10
N GLY A 228 9.15 13.53 -6.19
CA GLY A 228 9.08 12.25 -5.47
C GLY A 228 10.09 12.06 -4.34
N THR A 229 10.91 13.07 -4.00
CA THR A 229 11.86 13.00 -2.87
C THR A 229 11.24 13.43 -1.54
N GLY A 230 10.11 14.17 -1.56
CA GLY A 230 9.37 14.56 -0.36
C GLY A 230 8.42 13.45 0.13
N CYS A 231 7.11 13.67 0.05
CA CYS A 231 6.10 12.70 0.52
C CYS A 231 6.00 11.41 -0.31
N GLY A 232 6.58 11.38 -1.51
CA GLY A 232 6.60 10.21 -2.40
C GLY A 232 5.26 9.89 -3.10
N SER A 233 4.19 10.62 -2.86
CA SER A 233 2.86 10.33 -3.41
C SER A 233 2.78 10.44 -4.93
N CYS A 234 3.64 11.26 -5.55
CA CYS A 234 3.71 11.43 -7.00
C CYS A 234 4.52 10.35 -7.74
N VAL A 235 5.23 9.47 -7.04
CA VAL A 235 6.09 8.44 -7.67
C VAL A 235 5.37 7.57 -8.70
N PRO A 236 4.12 7.11 -8.48
CA PRO A 236 3.38 6.39 -9.51
C PRO A 236 3.12 7.21 -10.78
N ILE A 237 2.82 8.51 -10.62
CA ILE A 237 2.57 9.43 -11.74
C ILE A 237 3.87 9.70 -12.50
N LEU A 238 5.01 9.82 -11.79
CA LEU A 238 6.32 9.95 -12.44
C LEU A 238 6.59 8.78 -13.38
N GLN A 239 6.31 7.55 -12.93
CA GLN A 239 6.51 6.36 -13.76
C GLN A 239 5.58 6.36 -14.98
N GLU A 240 4.31 6.74 -14.80
CA GLU A 240 3.35 6.84 -15.91
C GLU A 240 3.81 7.86 -16.96
N LEU A 241 4.25 9.05 -16.55
CA LEU A 241 4.75 10.09 -17.46
C LEU A 241 6.04 9.69 -18.18
N ILE A 242 6.95 8.99 -17.52
CA ILE A 242 8.15 8.43 -18.14
C ILE A 242 7.75 7.44 -19.23
N ASP A 243 6.89 6.48 -18.90
CA ASP A 243 6.44 5.43 -19.82
C ASP A 243 5.69 6.05 -21.03
N GLU A 244 4.83 7.05 -20.80
CA GLU A 244 4.12 7.79 -21.86
C GLU A 244 5.10 8.52 -22.78
N GLN A 245 6.08 9.26 -22.22
CA GLN A 245 7.03 10.05 -23.00
C GLN A 245 7.99 9.17 -23.80
N LEU A 246 8.47 8.06 -23.22
CA LEU A 246 9.28 7.09 -23.94
C LEU A 246 8.52 6.46 -25.10
N THR A 247 7.26 6.09 -24.88
CA THR A 247 6.38 5.54 -25.92
C THR A 247 6.11 6.57 -27.02
N ALA A 248 5.80 7.82 -26.66
CA ALA A 248 5.57 8.91 -27.60
C ALA A 248 6.82 9.23 -28.45
N SER A 249 8.02 9.07 -27.87
CA SER A 249 9.29 9.28 -28.54
C SER A 249 9.75 8.04 -29.36
N GLY A 250 8.92 6.99 -29.44
CA GLY A 250 9.28 5.74 -30.15
C GLY A 250 10.38 4.93 -29.46
N ARG A 251 10.71 5.26 -28.21
CA ARG A 251 11.67 4.51 -27.39
C ARG A 251 10.97 3.37 -26.67
N ALA A 252 11.65 2.22 -26.55
CA ALA A 252 11.11 1.07 -25.83
C ALA A 252 11.08 1.36 -24.32
N VAL A 253 9.94 1.10 -23.67
CA VAL A 253 9.84 1.11 -22.21
C VAL A 253 10.51 -0.15 -21.69
N VAL A 254 11.79 -0.06 -21.36
CA VAL A 254 12.55 -1.20 -20.82
C VAL A 254 12.45 -1.17 -19.30
N ARG A 255 11.77 -2.16 -18.73
CA ARG A 255 11.61 -2.30 -17.28
C ARG A 255 12.64 -3.27 -16.72
N HIS A 256 13.82 -2.78 -16.47
CA HIS A 256 14.84 -3.58 -15.79
C HIS A 256 14.43 -3.81 -14.33
N LEU A 257 14.69 -5.00 -13.79
CA LEU A 257 14.49 -5.30 -12.37
C LEU A 257 15.34 -4.36 -11.50
N CYS A 258 16.60 -4.17 -11.88
CA CYS A 258 17.56 -3.27 -11.24
C CYS A 258 18.82 -3.16 -12.14
N PRO A 259 19.81 -2.29 -11.81
CA PRO A 259 21.05 -2.18 -12.60
C PRO A 259 21.86 -3.47 -12.75
N HIS A 260 21.62 -4.49 -11.92
CA HIS A 260 22.32 -5.77 -11.99
C HIS A 260 21.72 -6.74 -13.02
N PHE A 261 20.47 -6.54 -13.42
CA PHE A 261 19.78 -7.36 -14.41
C PHE A 261 19.06 -6.47 -15.42
N ALA A 262 19.56 -6.48 -16.66
CA ALA A 262 18.97 -5.75 -17.79
C ALA A 262 17.71 -6.46 -18.33
N MET A 263 16.87 -6.94 -17.43
CA MET A 263 15.63 -7.68 -17.68
C MET A 263 14.58 -7.29 -16.66
N SER A 264 13.31 -7.33 -17.05
CA SER A 264 12.20 -7.25 -16.13
C SER A 264 12.16 -8.46 -15.19
N ARG A 265 11.37 -8.39 -14.13
CA ARG A 265 11.17 -9.55 -13.26
C ARG A 265 10.58 -10.74 -14.02
N ALA A 266 9.64 -10.50 -14.92
CA ALA A 266 8.99 -11.57 -15.70
C ALA A 266 9.98 -12.29 -16.63
N GLU A 267 10.79 -11.52 -17.38
CA GLU A 267 11.85 -12.08 -18.24
C GLU A 267 12.88 -12.87 -17.44
N LEU A 268 13.30 -12.34 -16.29
CA LEU A 268 14.24 -13.04 -15.41
C LEU A 268 13.65 -14.33 -14.83
N PHE A 269 12.33 -14.32 -14.51
CA PHE A 269 11.63 -15.52 -14.08
C PHE A 269 11.64 -16.60 -15.17
N ASP A 270 11.39 -16.23 -16.42
CA ASP A 270 11.45 -17.16 -17.54
C ASP A 270 12.86 -17.69 -17.79
N VAL A 271 13.90 -16.85 -17.66
CA VAL A 271 15.29 -17.28 -17.73
C VAL A 271 15.56 -18.35 -16.67
N VAL A 272 15.23 -18.10 -15.41
CA VAL A 272 15.44 -19.06 -14.31
C VAL A 272 14.67 -20.37 -14.56
N ARG A 273 13.42 -20.26 -15.00
CA ARG A 273 12.55 -21.43 -15.29
C ARG A 273 13.09 -22.30 -16.44
N ILE A 274 13.50 -21.66 -17.53
CA ILE A 274 13.96 -22.36 -18.76
C ILE A 274 15.35 -22.94 -18.57
N THR A 275 16.25 -22.20 -17.94
CA THR A 275 17.65 -22.64 -17.75
C THR A 275 17.83 -23.59 -16.58
N GLY A 276 16.89 -23.64 -15.66
CA GLY A 276 16.96 -24.44 -14.43
C GLY A 276 18.02 -23.97 -13.44
N ILE A 277 18.51 -22.72 -13.56
CA ILE A 277 19.44 -22.10 -12.61
C ILE A 277 18.83 -22.08 -11.21
N ARG A 278 19.61 -22.48 -10.19
CA ARG A 278 19.14 -22.61 -8.81
C ARG A 278 19.92 -21.77 -7.80
N THR A 279 20.97 -21.08 -8.23
CA THR A 279 21.78 -20.24 -7.35
C THR A 279 21.84 -18.82 -7.87
N PHE A 280 21.91 -17.86 -6.94
CA PHE A 280 21.99 -16.45 -7.30
C PHE A 280 23.32 -16.13 -7.97
N SER A 281 24.39 -16.72 -7.48
CA SER A 281 25.74 -16.53 -8.03
C SER A 281 25.81 -16.97 -9.49
N GLU A 282 25.29 -18.16 -9.84
CA GLU A 282 25.21 -18.62 -11.23
C GLU A 282 24.32 -17.72 -12.10
N LEU A 283 23.19 -17.24 -11.53
CA LEU A 283 22.29 -16.35 -12.27
C LEU A 283 22.97 -15.01 -12.60
N VAL A 284 23.69 -14.44 -11.64
CA VAL A 284 24.44 -13.18 -11.85
C VAL A 284 25.58 -13.41 -12.85
N GLU A 285 26.34 -14.49 -12.74
CA GLU A 285 27.47 -14.81 -13.64
C GLU A 285 27.01 -14.93 -15.10
N ARG A 286 25.86 -15.57 -15.33
CA ARG A 286 25.39 -15.86 -16.70
C ARG A 286 24.50 -14.79 -17.31
N HIS A 287 23.75 -14.07 -16.50
CA HIS A 287 22.68 -13.17 -16.96
C HIS A 287 22.65 -11.81 -16.25
N GLY A 288 23.58 -11.55 -15.34
CA GLY A 288 23.63 -10.33 -14.55
C GLY A 288 24.97 -9.62 -14.59
N ALA A 289 25.12 -8.64 -13.70
CA ALA A 289 26.36 -7.90 -13.48
C ALA A 289 26.53 -7.54 -11.99
N GLY A 290 27.79 -7.47 -11.51
CA GLY A 290 28.11 -7.08 -10.13
C GLY A 290 27.75 -8.14 -9.09
N LEU A 291 27.38 -7.72 -7.87
CA LEU A 291 27.14 -8.60 -6.72
C LEU A 291 25.67 -8.66 -6.27
N GLY A 292 24.77 -8.03 -7.03
CA GLY A 292 23.37 -7.91 -6.69
C GLY A 292 23.09 -6.83 -5.62
N CYS A 293 21.80 -6.51 -5.40
CA CYS A 293 21.32 -5.49 -4.47
C CYS A 293 20.07 -5.93 -3.72
N GLU A 294 19.59 -5.09 -2.82
CA GLU A 294 18.37 -5.29 -2.04
C GLU A 294 17.07 -5.41 -2.87
N ILE A 295 17.13 -5.13 -4.17
CA ILE A 295 16.01 -5.31 -5.09
C ILE A 295 16.05 -6.71 -5.70
N CYS A 296 17.16 -7.08 -6.35
CA CYS A 296 17.24 -8.36 -7.09
C CYS A 296 17.39 -9.57 -6.17
N LYS A 297 18.15 -9.47 -5.08
CA LYS A 297 18.33 -10.59 -4.15
C LYS A 297 17.00 -11.16 -3.65
N PRO A 298 16.11 -10.37 -2.99
CA PRO A 298 14.84 -10.90 -2.53
C PRO A 298 13.85 -11.24 -3.67
N ALA A 299 13.99 -10.60 -4.84
CA ALA A 299 13.15 -10.94 -5.99
C ALA A 299 13.53 -12.33 -6.55
N VAL A 300 14.82 -12.60 -6.72
CA VAL A 300 15.34 -13.89 -7.20
C VAL A 300 15.08 -15.00 -6.17
N ALA A 301 15.28 -14.73 -4.87
CA ALA A 301 14.90 -15.67 -3.81
C ALA A 301 13.42 -16.08 -3.89
N SER A 302 12.53 -15.12 -4.14
CA SER A 302 11.10 -15.39 -4.35
C SER A 302 10.83 -16.20 -5.62
N MET A 303 11.59 -15.98 -6.71
CA MET A 303 11.48 -16.78 -7.95
C MET A 303 11.90 -18.23 -7.71
N PHE A 304 13.07 -18.46 -7.12
CA PHE A 304 13.53 -19.80 -6.77
C PHE A 304 12.54 -20.55 -5.89
N ALA A 305 12.02 -19.90 -4.84
CA ALA A 305 11.04 -20.51 -3.97
C ALA A 305 9.70 -20.82 -4.69
N SER A 306 9.28 -19.99 -5.66
CA SER A 306 8.08 -20.24 -6.49
C SER A 306 8.27 -21.43 -7.44
N LEU A 307 9.50 -21.73 -7.81
CA LEU A 307 9.87 -22.84 -8.70
C LEU A 307 10.29 -24.10 -7.95
N ALA A 308 10.04 -24.18 -6.65
CA ALA A 308 10.44 -25.29 -5.76
C ALA A 308 11.96 -25.54 -5.74
N SER A 309 12.76 -24.49 -5.76
CA SER A 309 14.23 -24.57 -5.89
C SER A 309 14.95 -24.78 -4.56
N GLY A 310 14.28 -25.29 -3.53
CA GLY A 310 14.89 -25.65 -2.27
C GLY A 310 14.48 -24.77 -1.08
N TYR A 311 15.06 -25.09 0.07
CA TYR A 311 14.78 -24.43 1.33
C TYR A 311 15.35 -23.00 1.33
N ILE A 312 14.57 -22.02 1.77
CA ILE A 312 14.92 -20.58 1.64
C ILE A 312 16.13 -20.14 2.48
N LEU A 313 16.53 -20.92 3.47
CA LEU A 313 17.72 -20.65 4.30
C LEU A 313 18.93 -21.54 3.93
N ASP A 314 18.87 -22.31 2.86
CA ASP A 314 19.99 -23.15 2.43
C ASP A 314 21.01 -22.37 1.58
N GLY A 315 22.29 -22.67 1.81
CA GLY A 315 23.38 -22.10 1.03
C GLY A 315 23.32 -20.57 0.94
N GLU A 316 23.51 -20.04 -0.25
CA GLU A 316 23.46 -18.60 -0.50
C GLU A 316 22.04 -18.01 -0.42
N GLN A 317 20.97 -18.81 -0.54
CA GLN A 317 19.60 -18.32 -0.48
C GLN A 317 19.29 -17.63 0.83
N ALA A 318 19.89 -18.03 1.94
CA ALA A 318 19.73 -17.39 3.24
C ALA A 318 20.06 -15.88 3.21
N SER A 319 21.11 -15.52 2.47
CA SER A 319 21.56 -14.12 2.33
C SER A 319 20.72 -13.29 1.38
N LEU A 320 19.84 -13.93 0.62
CA LEU A 320 18.97 -13.27 -0.37
C LEU A 320 17.62 -12.84 0.24
N GLN A 321 17.23 -13.39 1.40
CA GLN A 321 15.95 -13.12 2.04
C GLN A 321 15.88 -11.68 2.57
N ASP A 322 14.70 -11.08 2.52
CA ASP A 322 14.45 -9.83 3.23
C ASP A 322 14.09 -10.06 4.71
N THR A 323 13.99 -8.99 5.49
CA THR A 323 13.74 -9.06 6.93
C THR A 323 12.42 -9.74 7.32
N ASN A 324 11.46 -9.83 6.40
CA ASN A 324 10.19 -10.52 6.66
C ASN A 324 10.32 -12.04 6.65
N ASP A 325 11.30 -12.57 5.90
CA ASP A 325 11.46 -14.01 5.71
C ASP A 325 12.71 -14.57 6.44
N HIS A 326 13.60 -13.70 6.90
CA HIS A 326 14.98 -14.02 7.29
C HIS A 326 15.10 -15.17 8.30
N PHE A 327 14.24 -15.22 9.32
CA PHE A 327 14.19 -16.31 10.30
C PHE A 327 12.86 -17.07 10.28
N LEU A 328 12.24 -17.22 9.10
CA LEU A 328 10.94 -17.88 8.96
C LEU A 328 9.85 -17.25 9.86
N ALA A 329 9.98 -15.96 10.10
CA ALA A 329 9.14 -15.15 10.97
C ALA A 329 9.21 -13.67 10.58
N ASN A 330 8.17 -12.88 10.90
CA ASN A 330 8.23 -11.44 10.72
C ASN A 330 8.99 -10.79 11.89
N LEU A 331 9.94 -9.94 11.57
CA LEU A 331 10.62 -9.07 12.54
C LEU A 331 9.62 -8.04 13.08
N GLN A 332 9.53 -7.92 14.40
CA GLN A 332 8.69 -6.95 15.10
C GLN A 332 9.46 -5.66 15.39
N ARG A 333 8.73 -4.61 15.75
CA ARG A 333 9.29 -3.28 16.04
C ARG A 333 10.38 -3.28 17.13
N ASP A 334 10.24 -4.17 18.10
CA ASP A 334 11.16 -4.31 19.25
C ASP A 334 12.32 -5.28 19.01
N GLY A 335 12.49 -5.78 17.80
CA GLY A 335 13.52 -6.75 17.45
C GLY A 335 13.16 -8.22 17.73
N THR A 336 11.98 -8.48 18.29
CA THR A 336 11.45 -9.84 18.44
C THR A 336 10.77 -10.33 17.16
N TYR A 337 10.28 -11.55 17.16
CA TYR A 337 9.70 -12.22 16.01
C TYR A 337 8.26 -12.68 16.28
N SER A 338 7.47 -12.77 15.20
CA SER A 338 6.14 -13.38 15.23
C SER A 338 6.21 -14.89 15.00
N VAL A 339 5.35 -15.65 15.67
CA VAL A 339 5.09 -17.05 15.36
C VAL A 339 3.62 -17.20 15.01
N ILE A 340 3.33 -17.68 13.82
CA ILE A 340 1.97 -17.73 13.29
C ILE A 340 1.71 -19.14 12.77
N PRO A 341 1.10 -20.02 13.59
CA PRO A 341 0.74 -21.36 13.17
C PRO A 341 -0.38 -21.32 12.12
N ARG A 342 -0.37 -22.29 11.22
CA ARG A 342 -1.41 -22.44 10.21
C ARG A 342 -2.70 -22.94 10.85
N ILE A 343 -3.80 -22.28 10.53
CA ILE A 343 -5.15 -22.64 10.93
C ILE A 343 -6.00 -22.66 9.65
N PRO A 344 -6.00 -23.80 8.91
CA PRO A 344 -6.64 -23.87 7.59
C PRO A 344 -8.13 -23.54 7.67
N GLY A 345 -8.57 -22.66 6.77
CA GLY A 345 -9.97 -22.20 6.74
C GLY A 345 -10.44 -21.47 8.00
N GLY A 346 -9.56 -21.20 8.97
CA GLY A 346 -9.92 -20.65 10.27
C GLY A 346 -10.51 -21.69 11.24
N GLU A 347 -10.49 -22.98 10.92
CA GLU A 347 -10.99 -24.06 11.77
C GLU A 347 -9.88 -24.59 12.68
N ILE A 348 -10.15 -24.70 13.98
CA ILE A 348 -9.20 -25.18 14.98
C ILE A 348 -9.90 -26.07 16.00
N THR A 349 -9.25 -27.18 16.39
CA THR A 349 -9.77 -28.04 17.45
C THR A 349 -9.48 -27.46 18.84
N PRO A 350 -10.28 -27.82 19.87
CA PRO A 350 -10.03 -27.37 21.23
C PRO A 350 -8.63 -27.73 21.73
N GLU A 351 -8.12 -28.93 21.42
CA GLU A 351 -6.80 -29.41 21.82
C GLU A 351 -5.69 -28.53 21.24
N LYS A 352 -5.77 -28.20 19.93
CA LYS A 352 -4.82 -27.31 19.27
C LYS A 352 -4.90 -25.89 19.84
N LEU A 353 -6.09 -25.40 20.17
CA LEU A 353 -6.26 -24.08 20.79
C LEU A 353 -5.60 -24.01 22.18
N ILE A 354 -5.70 -25.08 22.97
CA ILE A 354 -5.03 -25.21 24.28
C ILE A 354 -3.50 -25.11 24.09
N VAL A 355 -2.92 -25.85 23.14
CA VAL A 355 -1.48 -25.80 22.86
C VAL A 355 -1.01 -24.39 22.50
N ILE A 356 -1.75 -23.65 21.67
CA ILE A 356 -1.42 -22.25 21.35
C ILE A 356 -1.39 -21.41 22.64
N GLY A 357 -2.39 -21.57 23.52
CA GLY A 357 -2.48 -20.85 24.78
C GLY A 357 -1.33 -21.18 25.73
N GLU A 358 -0.95 -22.46 25.84
CA GLU A 358 0.17 -22.90 26.65
C GLU A 358 1.51 -22.38 26.12
N VAL A 359 1.76 -22.48 24.82
CA VAL A 359 2.96 -21.92 24.18
C VAL A 359 3.04 -20.42 24.43
N ALA A 360 1.95 -19.69 24.24
CA ALA A 360 1.92 -18.25 24.47
C ALA A 360 2.25 -17.88 25.93
N ARG A 361 1.68 -18.63 26.90
CA ARG A 361 1.94 -18.42 28.33
C ARG A 361 3.40 -18.72 28.69
N ASP A 362 3.91 -19.87 28.25
CA ASP A 362 5.21 -20.38 28.68
C ASP A 362 6.40 -19.60 28.09
N PHE A 363 6.21 -18.98 26.92
CA PHE A 363 7.19 -18.10 26.26
C PHE A 363 6.86 -16.61 26.39
N ASP A 364 5.90 -16.22 27.23
CA ASP A 364 5.48 -14.82 27.46
C ASP A 364 5.14 -14.06 26.14
N LEU A 365 4.38 -14.71 25.25
CA LEU A 365 4.03 -14.15 23.95
C LEU A 365 2.68 -13.41 24.01
N TYR A 366 2.63 -12.26 23.32
CA TYR A 366 1.38 -11.56 23.09
C TYR A 366 0.53 -12.31 22.06
N THR A 367 -0.75 -12.53 22.36
CA THR A 367 -1.67 -13.25 21.47
C THR A 367 -2.67 -12.31 20.80
N LYS A 368 -2.90 -12.50 19.50
CA LYS A 368 -3.85 -11.71 18.73
C LYS A 368 -4.58 -12.56 17.70
N ILE A 369 -5.92 -12.59 17.75
CA ILE A 369 -6.73 -13.07 16.63
C ILE A 369 -6.73 -11.97 15.57
N THR A 370 -6.29 -12.30 14.35
CA THR A 370 -6.16 -11.34 13.26
C THR A 370 -7.26 -11.50 12.21
N GLY A 371 -7.42 -10.50 11.35
CA GLY A 371 -8.43 -10.53 10.28
C GLY A 371 -8.24 -11.64 9.24
N GLY A 372 -7.16 -12.41 9.32
CA GLY A 372 -6.90 -13.61 8.51
C GLY A 372 -7.43 -14.90 9.14
N GLN A 373 -8.22 -14.85 10.20
CA GLN A 373 -8.68 -16.01 10.97
C GLN A 373 -7.51 -16.85 11.52
N ARG A 374 -6.46 -16.19 11.98
CA ARG A 374 -5.28 -16.81 12.59
C ARG A 374 -5.04 -16.22 13.96
N ILE A 375 -4.34 -16.97 14.79
CA ILE A 375 -3.83 -16.53 16.08
C ILE A 375 -2.35 -16.23 15.91
N ASP A 376 -1.98 -14.96 15.96
CA ASP A 376 -0.60 -14.51 15.86
C ASP A 376 0.00 -14.43 17.26
N LEU A 377 1.17 -15.07 17.46
CA LEU A 377 1.97 -15.02 18.68
C LEU A 377 3.13 -14.07 18.43
N LEU A 378 3.23 -12.99 19.20
CA LEU A 378 4.20 -11.92 18.99
C LEU A 378 5.14 -11.80 20.20
N GLY A 379 6.39 -11.41 19.93
CA GLY A 379 7.38 -11.18 20.97
C GLY A 379 8.35 -12.33 21.20
N ALA A 380 8.42 -13.31 20.30
CA ALA A 380 9.37 -14.42 20.40
C ALA A 380 10.81 -13.94 20.16
N ARG A 381 11.74 -14.42 20.97
CA ARG A 381 13.17 -14.26 20.72
C ARG A 381 13.60 -15.21 19.61
N VAL A 382 14.67 -14.86 18.90
CA VAL A 382 15.19 -15.72 17.83
C VAL A 382 15.64 -17.08 18.35
N ASP A 383 16.25 -17.11 19.51
CA ASP A 383 16.72 -18.32 20.19
C ASP A 383 15.60 -19.20 20.77
N ASP A 384 14.42 -18.65 21.03
CA ASP A 384 13.24 -19.39 21.48
C ASP A 384 12.47 -20.03 20.31
N LEU A 385 12.66 -19.55 19.08
CA LEU A 385 11.89 -20.01 17.92
C LEU A 385 11.92 -21.53 17.72
N PRO A 386 13.08 -22.23 17.80
CA PRO A 386 13.10 -23.69 17.67
C PRO A 386 12.27 -24.42 18.72
N ALA A 387 12.32 -23.98 19.99
CA ALA A 387 11.56 -24.59 21.06
C ALA A 387 10.04 -24.36 20.90
N ILE A 388 9.65 -23.17 20.48
CA ILE A 388 8.26 -22.82 20.18
C ILE A 388 7.75 -23.67 19.00
N TRP A 389 8.52 -23.74 17.91
CA TRP A 389 8.13 -24.54 16.74
C TRP A 389 8.04 -26.02 17.03
N THR A 390 8.95 -26.57 17.87
CA THR A 390 8.89 -27.97 18.27
C THR A 390 7.54 -28.30 18.91
N ARG A 391 7.09 -27.51 19.88
CA ARG A 391 5.80 -27.74 20.54
C ARG A 391 4.61 -27.63 19.60
N LEU A 392 4.67 -26.66 18.66
CA LEU A 392 3.60 -26.46 17.68
C LEU A 392 3.57 -27.60 16.65
N VAL A 393 4.73 -28.02 16.13
CA VAL A 393 4.84 -29.11 15.15
C VAL A 393 4.42 -30.45 15.76
N GLU A 394 4.83 -30.74 17.00
CA GLU A 394 4.38 -31.94 17.74
C GLU A 394 2.86 -31.99 17.94
N ALA A 395 2.21 -30.85 18.05
CA ALA A 395 0.76 -30.73 18.09
C ALA A 395 0.10 -30.74 16.71
N GLY A 396 0.86 -30.96 15.63
CA GLY A 396 0.37 -31.03 14.25
C GLY A 396 0.07 -29.68 13.62
N PHE A 397 0.75 -28.61 14.06
CA PHE A 397 0.76 -27.33 13.35
C PHE A 397 1.88 -27.28 12.32
N GLU A 398 1.69 -26.43 11.33
CA GLU A 398 2.68 -26.05 10.32
C GLU A 398 2.89 -24.52 10.34
N SER A 399 3.97 -24.06 9.70
CA SER A 399 4.17 -22.64 9.46
C SER A 399 2.99 -22.03 8.70
N GLY A 400 2.47 -20.92 9.20
CA GLY A 400 1.42 -20.15 8.53
C GLY A 400 1.94 -19.27 7.39
N HIS A 401 3.24 -19.29 7.08
CA HIS A 401 3.88 -18.47 6.02
C HIS A 401 3.39 -17.01 6.02
N ALA A 402 3.33 -16.39 7.20
CA ALA A 402 2.76 -15.05 7.40
C ALA A 402 3.67 -13.92 6.93
N TYR A 403 4.41 -14.12 5.85
CA TYR A 403 5.39 -13.20 5.28
C TYR A 403 4.82 -12.31 4.19
N GLY A 404 5.62 -11.37 3.71
CA GLY A 404 5.21 -10.38 2.72
C GLY A 404 4.93 -10.92 1.33
N LYS A 405 5.54 -12.05 0.93
CA LYS A 405 5.54 -12.58 -0.44
C LYS A 405 5.08 -14.05 -0.47
N ALA A 406 3.97 -14.35 0.19
CA ALA A 406 3.42 -15.71 0.26
C ALA A 406 1.90 -15.70 0.38
N LEU A 407 1.28 -16.87 0.17
CA LEU A 407 -0.10 -17.10 0.55
C LEU A 407 -0.24 -17.01 2.07
N ARG A 408 -1.11 -16.10 2.53
CA ARG A 408 -1.31 -15.82 3.95
C ARG A 408 -2.31 -16.75 4.59
N THR A 409 -3.48 -16.88 3.99
CA THR A 409 -4.63 -17.62 4.55
C THR A 409 -5.73 -17.72 3.51
N VAL A 410 -6.60 -18.72 3.66
CA VAL A 410 -7.89 -18.82 2.98
C VAL A 410 -8.98 -18.69 4.05
N LYS A 411 -9.67 -17.56 4.11
CA LYS A 411 -10.77 -17.35 5.05
C LYS A 411 -11.98 -18.18 4.65
N SER A 412 -12.73 -18.68 5.62
CA SER A 412 -14.06 -19.25 5.40
C SER A 412 -15.13 -18.52 6.20
N CYS A 413 -16.38 -18.67 5.83
CA CYS A 413 -17.50 -18.49 6.74
C CYS A 413 -17.79 -19.80 7.50
N VAL A 414 -18.78 -19.82 8.37
CA VAL A 414 -19.08 -21.02 9.19
C VAL A 414 -19.67 -22.21 8.42
N GLY A 415 -19.87 -22.07 7.11
CA GLY A 415 -20.29 -23.14 6.21
C GLY A 415 -21.73 -23.63 6.40
N THR A 416 -22.09 -24.65 5.61
CA THR A 416 -23.45 -25.22 5.56
C THR A 416 -23.84 -25.98 6.84
N VAL A 417 -22.86 -26.52 7.56
CA VAL A 417 -23.13 -27.31 8.78
C VAL A 417 -23.77 -26.44 9.87
N TRP A 418 -23.33 -25.19 10.00
CA TRP A 418 -23.78 -24.28 11.06
C TRP A 418 -24.66 -23.14 10.56
N CYS A 419 -24.62 -22.82 9.27
CA CYS A 419 -25.34 -21.68 8.71
C CYS A 419 -26.53 -22.13 7.85
N ARG A 420 -27.73 -21.72 8.24
CA ARG A 420 -28.97 -22.01 7.48
C ARG A 420 -29.02 -21.43 6.07
N TYR A 421 -28.11 -20.51 5.74
CA TYR A 421 -28.06 -19.86 4.43
C TYR A 421 -26.96 -20.40 3.52
N GLY A 422 -26.09 -21.26 4.05
CA GLY A 422 -25.03 -21.88 3.27
C GLY A 422 -25.60 -22.78 2.19
N VAL A 423 -25.09 -22.67 0.97
CA VAL A 423 -25.52 -23.50 -0.19
C VAL A 423 -24.44 -24.49 -0.62
N GLN A 424 -23.16 -24.23 -0.27
CA GLN A 424 -22.03 -25.13 -0.49
C GLN A 424 -21.13 -25.17 0.76
N ASP A 425 -20.32 -26.22 0.91
CA ASP A 425 -19.38 -26.37 2.02
C ASP A 425 -18.13 -25.49 1.84
N SER A 426 -18.25 -24.25 2.30
CA SER A 426 -17.18 -23.26 2.24
C SER A 426 -16.02 -23.55 3.18
N VAL A 427 -16.23 -24.28 4.26
CA VAL A 427 -15.16 -24.60 5.23
C VAL A 427 -14.24 -25.63 4.62
N GLN A 428 -14.80 -26.74 4.10
CA GLN A 428 -14.00 -27.79 3.47
C GLN A 428 -13.21 -27.24 2.28
N LEU A 429 -13.87 -26.48 1.38
CA LEU A 429 -13.18 -25.89 0.24
C LEU A 429 -12.06 -24.91 0.67
N ALA A 430 -12.28 -24.09 1.70
CA ALA A 430 -11.24 -23.19 2.19
C ALA A 430 -10.03 -23.95 2.78
N VAL A 431 -10.29 -25.02 3.51
CA VAL A 431 -9.24 -25.93 4.04
C VAL A 431 -8.46 -26.56 2.89
N ASP A 432 -9.14 -27.11 1.88
CA ASP A 432 -8.50 -27.75 0.73
C ASP A 432 -7.64 -26.76 -0.07
N LEU A 433 -8.15 -25.56 -0.34
CA LEU A 433 -7.40 -24.51 -1.04
C LEU A 433 -6.19 -24.03 -0.21
N GLU A 434 -6.34 -23.87 1.10
CA GLU A 434 -5.21 -23.44 1.95
C GLU A 434 -4.12 -24.52 2.02
N LEU A 435 -4.49 -25.78 2.12
CA LEU A 435 -3.55 -26.89 2.12
C LEU A 435 -2.91 -27.12 0.74
N ARG A 436 -3.63 -26.85 -0.36
CA ARG A 436 -3.07 -26.93 -1.70
C ARG A 436 -2.01 -25.87 -1.94
N TYR A 437 -2.26 -24.63 -1.56
CA TYR A 437 -1.38 -23.48 -1.86
C TYR A 437 -0.48 -23.09 -0.69
N ARG A 438 -0.39 -23.89 0.37
CA ARG A 438 0.52 -23.63 1.50
C ARG A 438 1.96 -23.55 1.02
N GLY A 439 2.70 -22.58 1.55
CA GLY A 439 4.09 -22.34 1.15
C GLY A 439 4.26 -21.63 -0.20
N LEU A 440 3.19 -21.38 -0.97
CA LEU A 440 3.26 -20.72 -2.28
C LEU A 440 3.87 -19.32 -2.14
N ARG A 441 5.02 -19.11 -2.76
CA ARG A 441 5.69 -17.80 -2.84
C ARG A 441 5.17 -17.02 -4.04
N SER A 442 5.11 -15.71 -3.91
CA SER A 442 4.50 -14.82 -4.90
C SER A 442 5.15 -13.44 -4.89
N PRO A 443 4.98 -12.61 -5.93
CA PRO A 443 5.52 -11.24 -5.97
C PRO A 443 5.09 -10.36 -4.80
N HIS A 444 3.89 -10.56 -4.29
CA HIS A 444 3.35 -9.91 -3.08
C HIS A 444 2.45 -10.89 -2.33
N LYS A 445 2.07 -10.53 -1.08
CA LYS A 445 1.16 -11.35 -0.26
C LYS A 445 -0.13 -11.67 -1.01
N LEU A 446 -0.55 -12.92 -0.93
CA LEU A 446 -1.83 -13.40 -1.43
C LEU A 446 -2.80 -13.64 -0.26
N LYS A 447 -4.06 -13.33 -0.47
CA LYS A 447 -5.16 -13.61 0.45
C LYS A 447 -6.32 -14.18 -0.34
N MET A 448 -6.94 -15.22 0.19
CA MET A 448 -8.10 -15.85 -0.41
C MET A 448 -9.25 -15.90 0.60
N ALA A 449 -10.46 -16.10 0.11
CA ALA A 449 -11.62 -16.37 0.96
C ALA A 449 -12.70 -17.14 0.19
N VAL A 450 -13.43 -17.96 0.95
CA VAL A 450 -14.54 -18.77 0.46
C VAL A 450 -15.80 -18.44 1.27
N SER A 451 -16.81 -17.91 0.62
CA SER A 451 -18.14 -17.65 1.21
C SER A 451 -19.15 -18.71 0.77
N GLY A 452 -19.84 -19.33 1.72
CA GLY A 452 -20.81 -20.41 1.48
C GLY A 452 -22.14 -19.96 0.89
N CYS A 453 -22.34 -18.68 0.60
CA CYS A 453 -23.50 -18.10 -0.08
C CYS A 453 -23.25 -16.64 -0.48
N ALA A 454 -24.19 -16.04 -1.22
CA ALA A 454 -24.15 -14.66 -1.68
C ALA A 454 -24.13 -13.58 -0.57
N ARG A 455 -24.30 -13.95 0.72
CA ARG A 455 -24.15 -13.00 1.85
C ARG A 455 -22.69 -12.61 2.14
N GLU A 456 -21.75 -13.35 1.59
CA GLU A 456 -20.34 -12.97 1.47
C GLU A 456 -19.64 -12.70 2.83
N CYS A 457 -19.98 -13.48 3.87
CA CYS A 457 -19.48 -13.31 5.22
C CYS A 457 -17.94 -13.50 5.35
N ALA A 458 -17.28 -14.19 4.42
CA ALA A 458 -15.83 -14.32 4.40
C ALA A 458 -15.11 -13.15 3.71
N GLU A 459 -15.84 -12.16 3.17
CA GLU A 459 -15.31 -10.98 2.45
C GLU A 459 -14.49 -11.38 1.22
N ALA A 460 -15.00 -12.31 0.42
CA ALA A 460 -14.30 -12.89 -0.72
C ALA A 460 -13.94 -11.83 -1.78
N GLN A 461 -14.85 -10.89 -2.07
CA GLN A 461 -14.61 -9.83 -3.06
C GLN A 461 -13.54 -8.80 -2.65
N GLY A 462 -13.10 -8.83 -1.40
CA GLY A 462 -11.96 -8.03 -0.92
C GLY A 462 -10.61 -8.75 -0.97
N LYS A 463 -10.51 -9.92 -1.62
CA LYS A 463 -9.31 -10.76 -1.63
C LYS A 463 -8.73 -10.90 -3.04
N ASP A 464 -7.46 -11.33 -3.10
CA ASP A 464 -6.76 -11.58 -4.36
C ASP A 464 -7.48 -12.68 -5.18
N VAL A 465 -8.00 -13.69 -4.48
CA VAL A 465 -8.91 -14.72 -5.03
C VAL A 465 -10.09 -14.87 -4.07
N GLY A 466 -11.28 -14.69 -4.57
CA GLY A 466 -12.52 -14.83 -3.82
C GLY A 466 -13.44 -15.87 -4.45
N VAL A 467 -14.01 -16.73 -3.63
CA VAL A 467 -14.96 -17.76 -4.07
C VAL A 467 -16.28 -17.56 -3.33
N ILE A 468 -17.37 -17.51 -4.06
CA ILE A 468 -18.72 -17.38 -3.50
C ILE A 468 -19.58 -18.53 -4.02
N ALA A 469 -20.17 -19.27 -3.10
CA ALA A 469 -21.03 -20.40 -3.43
C ALA A 469 -22.36 -19.95 -4.05
N THR A 470 -22.79 -20.71 -5.05
CA THR A 470 -24.15 -20.69 -5.64
C THR A 470 -24.80 -22.05 -5.46
N GLU A 471 -26.07 -22.17 -5.78
CA GLU A 471 -26.80 -23.47 -5.75
C GLU A 471 -26.25 -24.47 -6.78
N ARG A 472 -25.55 -23.98 -7.83
CA ARG A 472 -25.06 -24.79 -8.95
C ARG A 472 -23.55 -25.05 -8.89
N GLY A 473 -22.82 -24.35 -8.03
CA GLY A 473 -21.37 -24.46 -7.95
C GLY A 473 -20.73 -23.25 -7.27
N TRP A 474 -19.67 -22.71 -7.87
CA TRP A 474 -18.86 -21.65 -7.31
C TRP A 474 -18.65 -20.50 -8.30
N ASN A 475 -18.85 -19.29 -7.84
CA ASN A 475 -18.44 -18.10 -8.56
C ASN A 475 -17.00 -17.72 -8.15
N LEU A 476 -16.12 -17.56 -9.14
CA LEU A 476 -14.73 -17.19 -8.95
C LEU A 476 -14.52 -15.70 -9.23
N TYR A 477 -14.02 -14.99 -8.24
CA TYR A 477 -13.65 -13.56 -8.30
C TYR A 477 -12.14 -13.39 -8.13
N VAL A 478 -11.52 -12.49 -8.88
CA VAL A 478 -10.07 -12.27 -8.84
C VAL A 478 -9.71 -10.80 -8.85
N GLY A 479 -8.50 -10.48 -8.37
CA GLY A 479 -7.96 -9.13 -8.41
C GLY A 479 -8.50 -8.19 -7.33
N GLY A 480 -9.02 -8.70 -6.21
CA GLY A 480 -9.45 -7.88 -5.08
C GLY A 480 -8.29 -7.45 -4.17
N ASN A 481 -8.47 -6.36 -3.47
CA ASN A 481 -7.51 -5.84 -2.50
C ASN A 481 -8.20 -5.06 -1.39
N GLY A 482 -8.18 -5.56 -0.16
CA GLY A 482 -8.62 -4.86 1.05
C GLY A 482 -7.53 -4.01 1.73
N GLY A 483 -6.49 -3.61 1.02
CA GLY A 483 -5.37 -2.83 1.55
C GLY A 483 -5.54 -1.32 1.40
N MET A 484 -4.42 -0.58 1.45
CA MET A 484 -4.37 0.89 1.36
C MET A 484 -5.01 1.47 0.07
N ARG A 485 -5.00 0.70 -1.02
CA ARG A 485 -5.72 1.01 -2.27
C ARG A 485 -6.75 -0.08 -2.48
N PRO A 486 -7.96 0.03 -1.89
CA PRO A 486 -8.96 -1.01 -1.99
C PRO A 486 -9.45 -1.19 -3.43
N ALA A 487 -9.71 -2.44 -3.79
CA ALA A 487 -10.30 -2.80 -5.07
C ALA A 487 -11.25 -3.98 -4.85
N HIS A 488 -12.42 -3.95 -5.46
CA HIS A 488 -13.28 -5.12 -5.53
C HIS A 488 -12.69 -6.14 -6.51
N ALA A 489 -12.74 -7.42 -6.14
CA ALA A 489 -12.45 -8.50 -7.05
C ALA A 489 -13.51 -8.54 -8.17
N GLN A 490 -13.07 -8.85 -9.37
CA GLN A 490 -13.92 -8.94 -10.55
C GLN A 490 -14.31 -10.39 -10.81
N LEU A 491 -15.54 -10.60 -11.24
CA LEU A 491 -16.05 -11.93 -11.57
C LEU A 491 -15.32 -12.50 -12.79
N LEU A 492 -14.63 -13.62 -12.59
CA LEU A 492 -13.92 -14.34 -13.65
C LEU A 492 -14.82 -15.37 -14.33
N ALA A 493 -15.51 -16.19 -13.53
CA ALA A 493 -16.42 -17.23 -14.01
C ALA A 493 -17.50 -17.54 -12.98
N GLU A 494 -18.64 -18.06 -13.45
CA GLU A 494 -19.82 -18.40 -12.66
C GLU A 494 -20.07 -19.90 -12.64
N ASP A 495 -20.70 -20.38 -11.56
CA ASP A 495 -21.24 -21.74 -11.41
C ASP A 495 -20.24 -22.86 -11.73
N LEU A 496 -18.97 -22.67 -11.40
CA LEU A 496 -17.92 -23.66 -11.62
C LEU A 496 -18.09 -24.87 -10.70
N ASP A 497 -17.87 -26.07 -11.24
CA ASP A 497 -17.58 -27.23 -10.39
C ASP A 497 -16.23 -27.05 -9.67
N THR A 498 -16.00 -27.82 -8.61
CA THR A 498 -14.82 -27.69 -7.77
C THR A 498 -13.50 -27.97 -8.52
N GLU A 499 -13.49 -28.93 -9.44
CA GLU A 499 -12.29 -29.27 -10.22
C GLU A 499 -11.91 -28.12 -11.17
N THR A 500 -12.88 -27.60 -11.91
CA THR A 500 -12.68 -26.44 -12.80
C THR A 500 -12.30 -25.18 -12.02
N LEU A 501 -12.90 -24.98 -10.85
CA LEU A 501 -12.54 -23.88 -9.94
C LEU A 501 -11.06 -23.95 -9.55
N VAL A 502 -10.59 -25.09 -9.02
CA VAL A 502 -9.21 -25.28 -8.57
C VAL A 502 -8.23 -25.09 -9.73
N ARG A 503 -8.51 -25.70 -10.89
CA ARG A 503 -7.71 -25.54 -12.10
C ARG A 503 -7.62 -24.07 -12.54
N SER A 504 -8.71 -23.34 -12.48
CA SER A 504 -8.73 -21.91 -12.82
C SER A 504 -7.91 -21.08 -11.85
N ILE A 505 -7.96 -21.40 -10.55
CA ILE A 505 -7.13 -20.73 -9.52
C ILE A 505 -5.66 -21.06 -9.75
N ASP A 506 -5.28 -22.31 -10.05
CA ASP A 506 -3.92 -22.72 -10.36
C ASP A 506 -3.35 -21.87 -11.51
N ARG A 507 -4.06 -21.78 -12.63
CA ARG A 507 -3.68 -21.00 -13.80
C ARG A 507 -3.56 -19.51 -13.48
N TYR A 508 -4.52 -18.94 -12.75
CA TYR A 508 -4.53 -17.52 -12.37
C TYR A 508 -3.32 -17.17 -11.49
N LEU A 509 -3.09 -17.95 -10.44
CA LEU A 509 -1.99 -17.71 -9.50
C LEU A 509 -0.63 -17.87 -10.17
N MET A 510 -0.43 -18.94 -10.96
CA MET A 510 0.86 -19.16 -11.64
C MET A 510 1.12 -18.13 -12.74
N TRP A 511 0.09 -17.71 -13.47
CA TRP A 511 0.26 -16.64 -14.46
C TRP A 511 0.62 -15.31 -13.80
N TYR A 512 -0.04 -14.96 -12.71
CA TYR A 512 0.33 -13.80 -11.90
C TYR A 512 1.77 -13.91 -11.37
N ILE A 513 2.17 -15.06 -10.83
CA ILE A 513 3.53 -15.28 -10.29
C ILE A 513 4.59 -15.12 -11.37
N ARG A 514 4.34 -15.61 -12.59
CA ARG A 514 5.26 -15.50 -13.73
C ARG A 514 5.40 -14.06 -14.22
N THR A 515 4.32 -13.31 -14.32
CA THR A 515 4.26 -12.07 -15.12
C THR A 515 4.18 -10.77 -14.32
N ALA A 516 3.83 -10.81 -13.04
CA ALA A 516 3.73 -9.60 -12.22
C ALA A 516 5.10 -9.02 -11.86
N ASP A 517 5.17 -7.71 -11.70
CA ASP A 517 6.34 -7.01 -11.22
C ASP A 517 6.63 -7.28 -9.73
N ARG A 518 7.81 -6.88 -9.27
CA ARG A 518 8.21 -6.99 -7.87
C ARG A 518 7.25 -6.19 -6.98
N LEU A 519 6.78 -6.82 -5.90
CA LEU A 519 5.84 -6.24 -4.93
C LEU A 519 4.52 -5.74 -5.54
N GLU A 520 4.15 -6.24 -6.70
CA GLU A 520 2.90 -5.91 -7.35
C GLU A 520 1.76 -6.79 -6.84
N ARG A 521 0.62 -6.18 -6.48
CA ARG A 521 -0.60 -6.88 -6.09
C ARG A 521 -1.40 -7.34 -7.30
N THR A 522 -2.15 -8.42 -7.16
CA THR A 522 -3.04 -8.96 -8.19
C THR A 522 -3.96 -7.90 -8.80
N ALA A 523 -4.56 -7.04 -7.99
CA ALA A 523 -5.44 -5.95 -8.44
C ALA A 523 -4.71 -4.93 -9.33
N THR A 524 -3.44 -4.65 -9.08
CA THR A 524 -2.63 -3.72 -9.89
C THR A 524 -2.18 -4.40 -11.16
N TRP A 525 -1.66 -5.62 -11.05
CA TRP A 525 -1.26 -6.44 -12.17
C TRP A 525 -2.40 -6.62 -13.18
N GLN A 526 -3.58 -7.03 -12.72
CA GLN A 526 -4.75 -7.25 -13.58
C GLN A 526 -5.17 -5.98 -14.33
N ARG A 527 -5.14 -4.80 -13.69
CA ARG A 527 -5.47 -3.53 -14.33
C ARG A 527 -4.47 -3.09 -15.41
N LYS A 528 -3.21 -3.51 -15.30
CA LYS A 528 -2.17 -3.22 -16.29
C LYS A 528 -2.27 -4.12 -17.52
N LEU A 529 -2.96 -5.26 -17.42
CA LEU A 529 -3.13 -6.15 -18.57
C LEU A 529 -3.98 -5.48 -19.64
N PRO A 530 -3.59 -5.52 -20.93
CA PRO A 530 -4.43 -5.09 -22.02
C PRO A 530 -5.77 -5.83 -22.03
N GLY A 531 -6.87 -5.13 -21.77
CA GLY A 531 -8.20 -5.77 -21.63
C GLY A 531 -8.56 -6.22 -20.22
N GLY A 532 -7.67 -6.03 -19.21
CA GLY A 532 -7.99 -6.28 -17.80
C GLY A 532 -8.54 -7.68 -17.53
N ILE A 533 -9.72 -7.75 -16.88
CA ILE A 533 -10.37 -9.05 -16.54
C ILE A 533 -10.70 -9.91 -17.76
N ASP A 534 -11.00 -9.31 -18.91
CA ASP A 534 -11.30 -10.08 -20.11
C ASP A 534 -10.05 -10.79 -20.65
N GLN A 535 -8.88 -10.18 -20.52
CA GLN A 535 -7.62 -10.86 -20.82
C GLN A 535 -7.38 -12.01 -19.82
N VAL A 536 -7.65 -11.79 -18.54
CA VAL A 536 -7.53 -12.86 -17.54
C VAL A 536 -8.45 -14.03 -17.90
N ARG A 537 -9.70 -13.75 -18.30
CA ARG A 537 -10.64 -14.78 -18.69
C ARG A 537 -10.16 -15.56 -19.91
N ARG A 538 -9.70 -14.89 -20.95
CA ARG A 538 -9.14 -15.54 -22.15
C ARG A 538 -7.97 -16.46 -21.84
N VAL A 539 -7.05 -16.04 -20.96
CA VAL A 539 -5.86 -16.84 -20.64
C VAL A 539 -6.19 -17.99 -19.69
N VAL A 540 -6.95 -17.72 -18.63
CA VAL A 540 -7.22 -18.70 -17.57
C VAL A 540 -8.29 -19.69 -17.97
N MET A 541 -9.40 -19.20 -18.54
CA MET A 541 -10.56 -20.07 -18.88
C MET A 541 -10.43 -20.67 -20.28
N ASP A 542 -10.04 -19.85 -21.26
CA ASP A 542 -10.06 -20.25 -22.67
C ASP A 542 -8.69 -20.72 -23.18
N ASP A 543 -7.64 -20.62 -22.33
CA ASP A 543 -6.24 -20.96 -22.69
C ASP A 543 -5.76 -20.28 -23.99
N ALA A 544 -6.13 -19.04 -24.21
CA ALA A 544 -5.87 -18.29 -25.45
C ALA A 544 -4.38 -18.12 -25.78
N LEU A 545 -3.48 -18.32 -24.81
CA LEU A 545 -2.04 -18.29 -25.01
C LEU A 545 -1.42 -19.70 -25.17
N GLY A 546 -2.19 -20.76 -25.00
CA GLY A 546 -1.73 -22.14 -25.07
C GLY A 546 -0.74 -22.51 -23.95
N ILE A 547 -0.80 -21.85 -22.79
CA ILE A 547 0.11 -22.05 -21.64
C ILE A 547 -0.57 -22.70 -20.44
N GLY A 548 -1.85 -23.03 -20.53
CA GLY A 548 -2.64 -23.55 -19.41
C GLY A 548 -2.01 -24.80 -18.79
N ALA A 549 -1.61 -25.77 -19.60
CA ALA A 549 -0.94 -26.98 -19.13
C ALA A 549 0.40 -26.70 -18.41
N ASP A 550 1.17 -25.73 -18.88
CA ASP A 550 2.43 -25.33 -18.24
C ASP A 550 2.19 -24.68 -16.88
N LEU A 551 1.13 -23.85 -16.77
CA LEU A 551 0.76 -23.21 -15.50
C LEU A 551 0.30 -24.24 -14.47
N GLU A 552 -0.50 -25.22 -14.90
CA GLU A 552 -0.93 -26.35 -14.07
C GLU A 552 0.23 -27.23 -13.63
N ALA A 553 1.19 -27.51 -14.53
CA ALA A 553 2.38 -28.28 -14.21
C ALA A 553 3.30 -27.56 -13.20
N ASP A 554 3.44 -26.23 -13.30
CA ASP A 554 4.19 -25.44 -12.31
C ASP A 554 3.54 -25.50 -10.93
N MET A 555 2.20 -25.38 -10.87
CA MET A 555 1.46 -25.52 -9.61
C MET A 555 1.56 -26.94 -9.04
N ALA A 556 1.46 -27.96 -9.87
CA ALA A 556 1.62 -29.34 -9.43
C ALA A 556 3.00 -29.59 -8.80
N ARG A 557 4.08 -29.09 -9.42
CA ARG A 557 5.44 -29.16 -8.85
C ARG A 557 5.54 -28.46 -7.49
N HIS A 558 4.89 -27.31 -7.34
CA HIS A 558 4.83 -26.62 -6.05
C HIS A 558 4.14 -27.47 -5.00
N VAL A 559 2.97 -28.03 -5.32
CA VAL A 559 2.18 -28.87 -4.41
C VAL A 559 2.95 -30.12 -3.99
N GLU A 560 3.61 -30.80 -4.93
CA GLU A 560 4.40 -32.01 -4.68
C GLU A 560 5.66 -31.73 -3.87
N SER A 561 6.28 -30.58 -4.04
CA SER A 561 7.54 -30.22 -3.37
C SER A 561 7.34 -29.56 -2.00
N TYR A 562 6.11 -29.41 -1.54
CA TYR A 562 5.85 -28.74 -0.27
C TYR A 562 6.45 -29.48 0.91
N GLU A 563 7.21 -28.77 1.71
CA GLU A 563 7.71 -29.19 3.03
C GLU A 563 7.46 -28.04 4.02
N CYS A 564 7.01 -28.40 5.25
CA CYS A 564 6.85 -27.40 6.30
C CYS A 564 8.24 -26.86 6.71
N GLU A 565 8.46 -25.57 6.54
CA GLU A 565 9.76 -24.92 6.82
C GLU A 565 10.18 -25.02 8.28
N TRP A 566 9.24 -25.08 9.25
CA TRP A 566 9.57 -25.30 10.65
C TRP A 566 10.07 -26.73 10.88
N SER A 567 9.37 -27.72 10.35
CA SER A 567 9.79 -29.14 10.44
C SER A 567 11.13 -29.36 9.74
N ALA A 568 11.32 -28.80 8.56
CA ALA A 568 12.58 -28.88 7.81
C ALA A 568 13.76 -28.25 8.58
N THR A 569 13.51 -27.17 9.32
CA THR A 569 14.52 -26.54 10.17
C THR A 569 14.85 -27.39 11.39
N LEU A 570 13.82 -27.85 12.10
CA LEU A 570 13.98 -28.65 13.34
C LEU A 570 14.70 -29.97 13.10
N ASN A 571 14.50 -30.56 11.93
CA ASN A 571 15.11 -31.86 11.57
C ASN A 571 16.55 -31.75 11.04
N ASN A 572 17.11 -30.53 10.94
CA ASN A 572 18.44 -30.29 10.42
C ASN A 572 19.32 -29.51 11.40
N PRO A 573 20.32 -30.14 12.04
CA PRO A 573 21.19 -29.46 13.01
C PRO A 573 21.96 -28.26 12.45
N GLU A 574 22.36 -28.31 11.17
CA GLU A 574 23.07 -27.19 10.54
C GLU A 574 22.17 -25.95 10.38
N ARG A 575 20.87 -26.16 10.16
CA ARG A 575 19.87 -25.07 10.10
C ARG A 575 19.62 -24.46 11.46
N LEU A 576 19.65 -25.28 12.53
CA LEU A 576 19.43 -24.83 13.91
C LEU A 576 20.54 -23.91 14.45
N VAL A 577 21.76 -23.98 13.93
CA VAL A 577 22.88 -23.09 14.32
C VAL A 577 22.51 -21.59 14.18
N ARG A 578 21.63 -21.24 13.23
CA ARG A 578 21.18 -19.85 13.00
C ARG A 578 20.35 -19.26 14.13
N PHE A 579 19.80 -20.10 15.00
CA PHE A 579 18.92 -19.72 16.10
C PHE A 579 19.65 -19.76 17.45
N GLN A 580 20.97 -19.94 17.45
CA GLN A 580 21.77 -19.94 18.67
C GLN A 580 22.19 -18.52 19.02
N SER A 581 22.24 -18.23 20.33
CA SER A 581 22.76 -16.98 20.84
C SER A 581 24.23 -16.77 20.46
N ILE A 582 24.65 -15.54 20.25
CA ILE A 582 26.04 -15.20 19.94
C ILE A 582 26.91 -15.51 21.15
N VAL A 583 28.09 -16.15 20.93
CA VAL A 583 28.99 -16.69 21.95
C VAL A 583 29.44 -15.68 23.03
N ASN A 584 29.42 -14.39 22.72
CA ASN A 584 29.85 -13.35 23.63
C ASN A 584 28.74 -12.79 24.55
N GLU A 585 27.54 -13.34 24.47
CA GLU A 585 26.38 -12.91 25.25
C GLU A 585 25.67 -14.12 25.85
N PRO A 586 26.28 -14.77 26.87
CA PRO A 586 25.83 -16.05 27.40
C PRO A 586 24.43 -16.01 28.05
N GLU A 587 23.97 -14.82 28.47
CA GLU A 587 22.63 -14.63 29.06
C GLU A 587 21.58 -14.16 28.02
N GLY A 588 21.98 -14.02 26.74
CA GLY A 588 21.16 -13.46 25.67
C GLY A 588 20.95 -11.95 25.81
N ALA A 589 20.63 -11.29 24.72
CA ALA A 589 20.32 -9.86 24.73
C ALA A 589 19.12 -9.58 25.66
N PRO A 590 19.17 -8.52 26.50
CA PRO A 590 18.04 -8.18 27.36
C PRO A 590 16.78 -7.99 26.52
N LEU A 591 15.67 -8.55 26.97
CA LEU A 591 14.38 -8.28 26.33
C LEU A 591 14.09 -6.77 26.36
N PRO A 592 13.49 -6.22 25.31
CA PRO A 592 13.01 -4.85 25.33
C PRO A 592 12.10 -4.63 26.53
N THR A 593 12.11 -3.41 27.08
CA THR A 593 11.21 -3.04 28.18
C THR A 593 9.78 -3.31 27.76
N ARG A 594 9.04 -4.06 28.57
CA ARG A 594 7.65 -4.41 28.32
C ARG A 594 6.76 -3.87 29.43
N VAL A 595 5.58 -3.40 29.06
CA VAL A 595 4.53 -2.95 29.97
C VAL A 595 3.30 -3.85 29.84
N GLU A 596 2.53 -3.96 30.91
CA GLU A 596 1.27 -4.72 30.87
C GLU A 596 0.13 -3.84 30.36
N ILE A 597 -0.54 -4.27 29.29
CA ILE A 597 -1.73 -3.62 28.76
C ILE A 597 -2.79 -4.70 28.50
N ARG A 598 -3.95 -4.55 29.09
CA ARG A 598 -5.09 -5.48 28.96
C ARG A 598 -4.71 -6.94 29.30
N GLY A 599 -3.92 -7.13 30.35
CA GLY A 599 -3.50 -8.44 30.82
C GLY A 599 -2.47 -9.15 29.92
N GLN A 600 -1.82 -8.43 29.00
CA GLN A 600 -0.76 -8.95 28.15
C GLN A 600 0.44 -8.03 28.15
N ARG A 601 1.65 -8.57 28.01
CA ARG A 601 2.90 -7.80 27.95
C ARG A 601 3.17 -7.33 26.53
N VAL A 602 3.39 -6.03 26.35
CA VAL A 602 3.67 -5.37 25.08
C VAL A 602 4.95 -4.52 25.18
N PRO A 603 5.64 -4.22 24.07
CA PRO A 603 6.75 -3.27 24.07
C PRO A 603 6.33 -1.92 24.67
N ALA A 604 7.21 -1.32 25.49
CA ALA A 604 6.97 -0.04 26.17
C ALA A 604 6.91 1.14 25.18
#